data_6ea7ce5ef30c37497af000cda49836a4
#
_entry.id   6ea7ce5ef30c37497af000cda49836a4
#
_cell.length_a   1.000
_cell.length_b   1.000
_cell.length_c   1.000
_cell.angle_alpha   90.00
_cell.angle_beta   90.00
_cell.angle_gamma   90.00
#
_symmetry.space_group_name_H-M   'P 1'
#
loop_
_entity.id
_entity.type
_entity.pdbx_description
1 polymer ?
#
loop_
_entity_poly.entity_id
_entity_poly.type
_entity_poly.pdbx_seq_one_letter_code
_entity_poly.pdbx_strand_id
1 'polypeptide(L)'
;KLSEKYNITIVSCGTTPNLKLKKIWIEDNLPFCRFIGVNFKDKSDKSSVDMNNSIFIDDVARFLDLNNAKYNICFGDIYKWNEEWTGKRCYNWCEVENYIKEIERKGDN
;
A
#
# COMPACT_ATOMS: atom_id res chain seq x y z
N LYS A 1 -17.36 -2.46 0.90
CA LYS A 1 -16.11 -1.71 0.89
C LYS A 1 -15.01 -2.51 1.58
N LEU A 2 -13.78 -2.25 1.15
CA LEU A 2 -12.64 -2.97 1.72
C LEU A 2 -12.50 -2.72 3.23
N SER A 3 -12.80 -1.51 3.69
CA SER A 3 -12.66 -1.19 5.10
C SER A 3 -13.60 -1.97 6.01
N GLU A 4 -14.64 -2.56 5.45
CA GLU A 4 -15.58 -3.36 6.22
C GLU A 4 -15.07 -4.78 6.45
N LYS A 5 -14.15 -5.25 5.62
CA LYS A 5 -13.63 -6.61 5.70
C LYS A 5 -12.17 -6.67 6.14
N TYR A 6 -11.44 -5.59 5.96
CA TYR A 6 -9.99 -5.59 6.17
C TYR A 6 -9.56 -4.43 7.05
N ASN A 7 -8.49 -4.66 7.79
CA ASN A 7 -7.81 -3.57 8.50
C ASN A 7 -6.95 -2.84 7.48
N ILE A 8 -7.19 -1.54 7.35
CA ILE A 8 -6.47 -0.74 6.37
C ILE A 8 -5.42 0.11 7.08
N THR A 9 -4.20 0.05 6.58
CA THR A 9 -3.09 0.85 7.08
C THR A 9 -2.54 1.66 5.91
N ILE A 10 -2.35 2.95 6.13
CA ILE A 10 -1.73 3.83 5.14
C ILE A 10 -0.29 4.06 5.54
N VAL A 11 0.64 3.76 4.63
CA VAL A 11 2.06 3.91 4.87
C VAL A 11 2.58 5.01 3.95
N SER A 12 3.24 5.99 4.52
CA SER A 12 3.75 7.13 3.73
C SER A 12 5.18 7.45 4.12
N CYS A 13 6.01 7.73 3.11
CA CYS A 13 7.36 8.23 3.32
C CYS A 13 7.34 9.76 3.24
N GLY A 14 8.17 10.41 4.03
CA GLY A 14 8.26 11.86 3.97
C GLY A 14 9.15 12.44 5.04
N THR A 15 9.16 13.76 5.10
CA THR A 15 9.84 14.48 6.17
C THR A 15 8.95 14.52 7.40
N THR A 16 9.53 14.78 8.58
CA THR A 16 8.76 14.83 9.81
C THR A 16 7.57 15.80 9.74
N PRO A 17 7.75 17.05 9.27
CA PRO A 17 6.59 17.95 9.18
C PRO A 17 5.49 17.43 8.24
N ASN A 18 5.88 16.88 7.10
CA ASN A 18 4.90 16.36 6.15
C ASN A 18 4.15 15.16 6.71
N LEU A 19 4.85 14.29 7.43
CA LEU A 19 4.22 13.12 8.04
C LEU A 19 3.21 13.53 9.10
N LYS A 20 3.49 14.58 9.86
CA LYS A 20 2.54 15.08 10.84
C LYS A 20 1.26 15.58 10.17
N LEU A 21 1.41 16.34 9.09
CA LEU A 21 0.24 16.84 8.36
C LEU A 21 -0.58 15.70 7.75
N LYS A 22 0.11 14.70 7.18
CA LYS A 22 -0.57 13.55 6.63
C LYS A 22 -1.33 12.78 7.68
N LYS A 23 -0.74 12.62 8.86
CA LYS A 23 -1.40 11.90 9.95
C LYS A 23 -2.68 12.61 10.37
N ILE A 24 -2.62 13.93 10.51
CA ILE A 24 -3.79 14.71 10.87
C ILE A 24 -4.89 14.55 9.83
N TRP A 25 -4.52 14.64 8.55
CA TRP A 25 -5.48 14.51 7.46
C TRP A 25 -6.15 13.14 7.49
N ILE A 26 -5.37 12.07 7.72
CA ILE A 26 -5.89 10.70 7.79
C ILE A 26 -6.84 10.56 8.97
N GLU A 27 -6.47 11.10 10.13
CA GLU A 27 -7.33 11.00 11.31
C GLU A 27 -8.66 11.73 11.11
N ASP A 28 -8.64 12.84 10.37
CA ASP A 28 -9.84 13.61 10.12
C ASP A 28 -10.72 13.00 9.02
N ASN A 29 -10.11 12.44 8.00
CA ASN A 29 -10.85 12.02 6.80
C ASN A 29 -11.00 10.51 6.67
N LEU A 30 -10.07 9.74 7.23
CA LEU A 30 -10.09 8.28 7.16
C LEU A 30 -9.81 7.68 8.54
N PRO A 31 -10.68 7.98 9.53
CA PRO A 31 -10.40 7.58 10.91
C PRO A 31 -10.40 6.07 11.14
N PHE A 32 -10.93 5.30 10.18
CA PHE A 32 -10.91 3.84 10.27
C PHE A 32 -9.59 3.23 9.81
N CYS A 33 -8.65 4.05 9.33
CA CYS A 33 -7.35 3.57 8.87
C CYS A 33 -6.28 3.82 9.92
N ARG A 34 -5.31 2.92 10.01
CA ARG A 34 -4.08 3.18 10.74
C ARG A 34 -3.13 3.97 9.85
N PHE A 35 -2.24 4.72 10.46
CA PHE A 35 -1.23 5.46 9.72
C PHE A 35 0.17 5.13 10.24
N ILE A 36 1.07 4.81 9.32
CA ILE A 36 2.48 4.57 9.64
C ILE A 36 3.31 5.50 8.76
N GLY A 37 4.05 6.40 9.39
CA GLY A 37 4.96 7.30 8.68
C GLY A 37 6.36 6.76 8.69
N VAL A 38 7.05 6.83 7.55
CA VAL A 38 8.45 6.45 7.43
C VAL A 38 9.24 7.70 7.11
N ASN A 39 10.14 8.08 8.00
CA ASN A 39 10.96 9.27 7.80
C ASN A 39 12.07 8.97 6.81
N PHE A 40 12.24 9.83 5.79
CA PHE A 40 13.29 9.65 4.77
C PHE A 40 14.68 9.57 5.36
N LYS A 41 14.92 10.19 6.52
CA LYS A 41 16.24 10.13 7.16
C LYS A 41 16.54 8.72 7.65
N ASP A 42 15.51 7.98 8.05
CA ASP A 42 15.70 6.63 8.57
C ASP A 42 15.70 5.61 7.46
N LYS A 43 14.80 5.78 6.49
CA LYS A 43 14.68 4.84 5.40
C LYS A 43 14.03 5.56 4.22
N SER A 44 14.53 5.30 3.01
CA SER A 44 13.95 5.90 1.80
C SER A 44 12.95 5.00 1.11
N ASP A 45 12.55 3.91 1.75
CA ASP A 45 11.53 3.00 1.24
C ASP A 45 10.68 2.50 2.41
N LYS A 46 9.77 1.58 2.14
CA LYS A 46 8.82 1.11 3.14
C LYS A 46 9.19 -0.27 3.71
N SER A 47 10.43 -0.71 3.52
CA SER A 47 10.85 -2.06 3.94
C SER A 47 10.88 -2.25 5.46
N SER A 48 10.92 -1.16 6.22
CA SER A 48 10.92 -1.24 7.68
C SER A 48 9.54 -1.54 8.26
N VAL A 49 8.50 -1.46 7.46
CA VAL A 49 7.13 -1.71 7.92
C VAL A 49 6.82 -3.19 7.78
N ASP A 50 6.31 -3.80 8.84
CA ASP A 50 5.93 -5.21 8.78
C ASP A 50 4.59 -5.35 8.05
N MET A 51 4.63 -5.96 6.88
CA MET A 51 3.46 -6.20 6.04
C MET A 51 3.17 -7.69 5.88
N ASN A 52 3.64 -8.49 6.82
CA ASN A 52 3.47 -9.94 6.75
C ASN A 52 1.99 -10.31 6.62
N ASN A 53 1.68 -11.24 5.73
CA ASN A 53 0.31 -11.69 5.47
C ASN A 53 -0.63 -10.59 4.97
N SER A 54 -0.07 -9.53 4.40
CA SER A 54 -0.85 -8.38 3.93
C SER A 54 -0.79 -8.25 2.41
N ILE A 55 -1.70 -7.44 1.91
CA ILE A 55 -1.69 -7.02 0.51
C ILE A 55 -1.17 -5.58 0.49
N PHE A 56 -0.08 -5.34 -0.24
CA PHE A 56 0.51 -4.01 -0.35
C PHE A 56 0.16 -3.42 -1.70
N ILE A 57 -0.36 -2.19 -1.70
CA ILE A 57 -0.78 -1.49 -2.90
C ILE A 57 -0.01 -0.18 -2.97
N ASP A 58 0.72 0.03 -4.05
CA ASP A 58 1.53 1.23 -4.22
C ASP A 58 1.72 1.46 -5.72
N ASP A 59 2.18 2.65 -6.09
CA ASP A 59 2.46 2.95 -7.48
C ASP A 59 3.95 3.02 -7.80
N VAL A 60 4.82 2.72 -6.84
CA VAL A 60 6.28 2.80 -7.01
C VAL A 60 6.87 1.40 -7.02
N ALA A 61 7.47 1.01 -8.16
CA ALA A 61 8.01 -0.35 -8.31
C ALA A 61 9.04 -0.68 -7.24
N ARG A 62 9.91 0.28 -6.90
CA ARG A 62 10.93 0.03 -5.88
C ARG A 62 10.33 -0.34 -4.54
N PHE A 63 9.24 0.31 -4.16
CA PHE A 63 8.56 -0.02 -2.90
C PHE A 63 7.89 -1.39 -2.98
N LEU A 64 7.35 -1.73 -4.16
CA LEU A 64 6.72 -3.04 -4.34
C LEU A 64 7.73 -4.18 -4.30
N ASP A 65 8.98 -3.90 -4.65
CA ASP A 65 10.06 -4.91 -4.58
C ASP A 65 10.67 -5.03 -3.18
N LEU A 66 10.55 -3.99 -2.35
CA LEU A 66 11.26 -3.92 -1.08
C LEU A 66 10.28 -3.92 0.09
N ASN A 67 9.63 -5.05 0.30
CA ASN A 67 8.73 -5.24 1.44
C ASN A 67 8.48 -6.72 1.66
N ASN A 68 7.80 -7.05 2.77
CA ASN A 68 7.51 -8.44 3.12
C ASN A 68 6.03 -8.80 2.98
N ALA A 69 5.28 -8.04 2.18
CA ALA A 69 3.86 -8.32 1.95
C ALA A 69 3.70 -9.66 1.22
N LYS A 70 2.59 -10.30 1.45
CA LYS A 70 2.29 -11.55 0.77
C LYS A 70 1.94 -11.32 -0.70
N TYR A 71 1.23 -10.24 -0.98
CA TYR A 71 0.84 -9.86 -2.33
C TYR A 71 1.18 -8.39 -2.56
N ASN A 72 1.61 -8.07 -3.79
CA ASN A 72 1.94 -6.71 -4.16
C ASN A 72 1.16 -6.32 -5.41
N ILE A 73 0.53 -5.17 -5.38
CA ILE A 73 -0.26 -4.65 -6.50
C ILE A 73 0.27 -3.28 -6.88
N CYS A 74 0.64 -3.10 -8.14
CA CYS A 74 0.99 -1.78 -8.66
C CYS A 74 -0.32 -1.11 -9.10
N PHE A 75 -0.61 0.04 -8.53
CA PHE A 75 -1.89 0.71 -8.73
C PHE A 75 -1.76 1.93 -9.62
N GLY A 76 -2.69 2.07 -10.57
CA GLY A 76 -2.81 3.26 -11.38
C GLY A 76 -2.11 3.14 -12.72
N ASP A 77 -1.87 4.29 -13.34
CA ASP A 77 -1.29 4.33 -14.67
C ASP A 77 0.17 3.94 -14.67
N ILE A 78 0.70 3.70 -15.88
CA ILE A 78 2.10 3.33 -16.05
C ILE A 78 2.93 4.61 -16.14
N TYR A 79 3.90 4.73 -15.24
CA TYR A 79 4.82 5.86 -15.15
C TYR A 79 6.26 5.35 -15.11
N LYS A 80 7.22 6.26 -15.23
CA LYS A 80 8.63 5.88 -15.18
C LYS A 80 9.00 5.16 -13.90
N TRP A 81 8.37 5.52 -12.80
CA TRP A 81 8.70 4.92 -11.50
C TRP A 81 8.04 3.57 -11.29
N ASN A 82 7.23 3.09 -12.22
CA ASN A 82 6.65 1.76 -12.09
C ASN A 82 6.60 0.97 -13.41
N GLU A 83 7.14 1.51 -14.50
CA GLU A 83 7.02 0.84 -15.81
C GLU A 83 7.71 -0.52 -15.84
N GLU A 84 8.71 -0.74 -15.00
CA GLU A 84 9.45 -2.00 -14.98
C GLU A 84 8.78 -3.08 -14.14
N TRP A 85 7.72 -2.73 -13.43
CA TRP A 85 7.03 -3.70 -12.58
C TRP A 85 6.36 -4.77 -13.44
N THR A 86 6.68 -6.04 -13.19
CA THR A 86 6.14 -7.17 -13.95
C THR A 86 5.11 -7.98 -13.17
N GLY A 87 4.84 -7.62 -11.92
CA GLY A 87 3.84 -8.30 -11.12
C GLY A 87 2.43 -7.81 -11.42
N LYS A 88 1.54 -8.02 -10.46
CA LYS A 88 0.13 -7.67 -10.65
C LYS A 88 -0.05 -6.16 -10.75
N ARG A 89 -0.82 -5.73 -11.75
CA ARG A 89 -1.21 -4.34 -11.92
C ARG A 89 -2.72 -4.20 -11.85
N CYS A 90 -3.18 -3.14 -11.22
CA CYS A 90 -4.60 -2.77 -11.20
C CYS A 90 -4.69 -1.29 -11.51
N TYR A 91 -5.54 -0.92 -12.47
CA TYR A 91 -5.65 0.47 -12.89
C TYR A 91 -6.69 1.25 -12.10
N ASN A 92 -7.55 0.56 -11.39
CA ASN A 92 -8.59 1.20 -10.58
C ASN A 92 -8.98 0.30 -9.41
N TRP A 93 -9.79 0.83 -8.51
CA TRP A 93 -10.17 0.09 -7.31
C TRP A 93 -11.08 -1.10 -7.59
N CYS A 94 -11.84 -1.05 -8.67
CA CYS A 94 -12.67 -2.20 -9.07
C CYS A 94 -11.79 -3.41 -9.38
N GLU A 95 -10.69 -3.18 -10.09
CA GLU A 95 -9.74 -4.26 -10.39
C GLU A 95 -9.06 -4.79 -9.13
N VAL A 96 -8.76 -3.89 -8.19
CA VAL A 96 -8.18 -4.30 -6.90
C VAL A 96 -9.15 -5.21 -6.16
N GLU A 97 -10.41 -4.82 -6.07
CA GLU A 97 -11.41 -5.63 -5.38
C GLU A 97 -11.58 -7.00 -6.04
N ASN A 98 -11.58 -7.04 -7.36
CA ASN A 98 -11.70 -8.31 -8.08
C ASN A 98 -10.51 -9.22 -7.80
N TYR A 99 -9.30 -8.65 -7.78
CA TYR A 99 -8.11 -9.43 -7.50
C TYR A 99 -8.12 -9.98 -6.08
N ILE A 100 -8.55 -9.17 -5.12
CA ILE A 100 -8.65 -9.61 -3.72
C ILE A 100 -9.65 -10.76 -3.60
N LYS A 101 -10.78 -10.68 -4.32
CA LYS A 101 -11.75 -11.77 -4.34
C LYS A 101 -11.15 -13.04 -4.91
N GLU A 102 -10.31 -12.94 -5.94
CA GLU A 102 -9.62 -14.10 -6.47
C GLU A 102 -8.69 -14.72 -5.44
N ILE A 103 -7.95 -13.88 -4.72
CA ILE A 103 -7.07 -14.37 -3.67
C ILE A 103 -7.86 -15.11 -2.60
N GLU A 104 -8.97 -14.54 -2.15
CA GLU A 104 -9.81 -15.16 -1.13
C GLU A 104 -10.36 -16.50 -1.61
N ARG A 105 -10.75 -16.57 -2.86
CA ARG A 105 -11.34 -17.76 -3.41
C ARG A 105 -10.34 -18.90 -3.53
N LYS A 106 -9.09 -18.57 -3.87
CA LYS A 106 -8.06 -19.58 -4.01
C LYS A 106 -7.40 -19.91 -2.70
N GLY A 107 -7.38 -18.97 -1.87
CA GLY A 107 -6.48 -19.08 -0.91
C GLY A 107 -6.68 -19.56 0.31
N ASP A 108 -7.52 -19.42 0.62
CA ASP A 108 -7.51 -19.60 1.63
C ASP A 108 -7.68 -20.62 2.05
N ASN A 109 -7.71 -21.24 1.57
CA ASN A 109 -7.76 -22.30 1.94
C ASN A 109 -6.84 -22.76 2.46
#